data_3449e2202160729b017b898fcce8ed16
#
_entry.id   3449e2202160729b017b898fcce8ed16
#
_cell.length_a   1.000
_cell.length_b   1.000
_cell.length_c   1.000
_cell.angle_alpha   90.00
_cell.angle_beta   90.00
_cell.angle_gamma   90.00
#
_symmetry.space_group_name_H-M   'P 1'
#
loop_
_entity.id
_entity.type
_entity.pdbx_description
1 polymer ?
#
loop_
_entity_poly.entity_id
_entity_poly.type
_entity_poly.pdbx_seq_one_letter_code
_entity_poly.pdbx_strand_id
1 'polypeptide(L)'
;GGCNPPEGEIVIDSHNDHRIVMAMAIAAVTGLNVYICIILTGASATLYTAVGGINSGAWRDVFQFIIMTGGALLCMVLMVCGADGGISGFIDVAAKYDKWTMYDFSWDWTMPTVWLCLLTTPLTMFNGMSDQGFIQRVMAVKDVREAKQVTVWNFLLALPVQSAMWIIGVGLFVFFYQNPGLFDPTLAPDSAFPQFIVESLPAGIRGLLIIGIVAASMSTIDAGMNSVGAVLVTDFLKVWKPECSEKTLLFFSRFFTFLAGALGTLAAVVFATFDAGSLWVSFSKVTALLIGGFPSIFMLGMLTKRGNTA
;
A
#
# COMPACT_ATOMS: atom_id res chain seq x y z
N GLY A 1 -0.44 -9.50 12.67
CA GLY A 1 0.09 -9.25 14.01
C GLY A 1 -0.63 -8.10 14.66
N GLY A 2 -1.04 -8.22 15.90
CA GLY A 2 -1.77 -7.19 16.61
C GLY A 2 -0.94 -6.52 17.67
N CYS A 3 -1.19 -5.26 17.94
CA CYS A 3 -0.75 -4.53 19.12
C CYS A 3 -1.91 -4.43 20.08
N ASN A 4 -2.10 -5.42 20.93
CA ASN A 4 -2.96 -5.24 22.09
C ASN A 4 -2.15 -5.37 23.37
N PRO A 5 -2.35 -4.50 24.34
CA PRO A 5 -2.14 -4.87 25.72
C PRO A 5 -3.06 -6.07 26.03
N PRO A 6 -2.75 -6.92 27.01
CA PRO A 6 -3.13 -8.34 27.10
C PRO A 6 -4.61 -8.73 27.07
N GLU A 7 -5.54 -7.91 26.75
CA GLU A 7 -6.98 -8.21 26.76
C GLU A 7 -7.76 -7.81 25.50
N GLY A 8 -7.14 -7.81 24.32
CA GLY A 8 -7.86 -7.59 23.09
C GLY A 8 -6.97 -7.68 21.86
N GLU A 9 -7.45 -8.33 20.81
CA GLU A 9 -6.74 -8.41 19.54
C GLU A 9 -6.82 -7.06 18.79
N ILE A 10 -5.70 -6.32 18.71
CA ILE A 10 -5.55 -5.25 17.72
C ILE A 10 -4.75 -5.80 16.55
N VAL A 11 -5.38 -5.96 15.42
CA VAL A 11 -4.72 -6.25 14.14
C VAL A 11 -4.30 -4.93 13.55
N ILE A 12 -2.99 -4.64 13.56
CA ILE A 12 -2.47 -3.49 12.80
C ILE A 12 -2.14 -3.98 11.42
N ASP A 13 -2.96 -3.61 10.47
CA ASP A 13 -2.68 -3.80 9.05
C ASP A 13 -2.70 -2.45 8.35
N SER A 14 -1.52 -1.90 8.13
CA SER A 14 -1.32 -0.57 7.55
C SER A 14 -1.38 -0.56 6.02
N HIS A 15 -1.94 -1.60 5.40
CA HIS A 15 -2.01 -1.67 3.94
C HIS A 15 -3.36 -1.17 3.44
N ASN A 16 -3.40 -0.05 2.78
CA ASN A 16 -4.24 0.19 1.60
C ASN A 16 -5.32 1.25 1.49
N ASP A 17 -5.51 2.21 2.31
CA ASP A 17 -5.83 3.48 1.66
C ASP A 17 -4.69 4.45 1.96
N HIS A 18 -3.74 4.49 1.06
CA HIS A 18 -2.56 5.34 1.21
C HIS A 18 -2.91 6.80 1.47
N ARG A 19 -4.09 7.26 1.02
CA ARG A 19 -4.57 8.62 1.27
C ARG A 19 -4.98 8.80 2.73
N ILE A 20 -5.68 7.83 3.30
CA ILE A 20 -6.14 7.90 4.69
C ILE A 20 -4.95 7.70 5.63
N VAL A 21 -4.08 6.72 5.38
CA VAL A 21 -2.86 6.49 6.19
C VAL A 21 -1.96 7.72 6.17
N MET A 22 -1.75 8.32 4.99
CA MET A 22 -1.00 9.56 4.84
C MET A 22 -1.65 10.71 5.61
N ALA A 23 -2.97 10.86 5.48
CA ALA A 23 -3.71 11.92 6.16
C ALA A 23 -3.70 11.74 7.68
N MET A 24 -3.80 10.50 8.17
CA MET A 24 -3.67 10.19 9.60
C MET A 24 -2.27 10.51 10.12
N ALA A 25 -1.21 10.14 9.39
CA ALA A 25 0.16 10.48 9.76
C ALA A 25 0.39 12.00 9.83
N ILE A 26 -0.13 12.75 8.85
CA ILE A 26 -0.05 14.21 8.83
C ILE A 26 -0.89 14.80 9.97
N ALA A 27 -2.11 14.33 10.18
CA ALA A 27 -3.00 14.80 11.24
C ALA A 27 -2.40 14.58 12.63
N ALA A 28 -1.80 13.39 12.86
CA ALA A 28 -1.13 13.07 14.14
C ALA A 28 0.03 14.01 14.47
N VAL A 29 0.74 14.51 13.45
CA VAL A 29 1.90 15.41 13.65
C VAL A 29 1.49 16.88 13.70
N THR A 30 0.53 17.28 12.87
CA THR A 30 0.13 18.68 12.71
C THR A 30 -1.03 19.09 13.62
N GLY A 31 -1.76 18.13 14.18
CA GLY A 31 -3.01 18.38 14.91
C GLY A 31 -4.19 18.78 14.02
N LEU A 32 -4.02 18.74 12.70
CA LEU A 32 -5.10 19.08 11.76
C LEU A 32 -6.15 17.98 11.68
N ASN A 33 -7.37 18.37 11.32
CA ASN A 33 -8.45 17.42 11.09
C ASN A 33 -8.11 16.47 9.92
N VAL A 34 -8.32 15.16 10.11
CA VAL A 34 -8.01 14.11 9.10
C VAL A 34 -8.66 14.38 7.75
N TYR A 35 -9.90 14.87 7.72
CA TYR A 35 -10.59 15.20 6.47
C TYR A 35 -9.90 16.32 5.69
N ILE A 36 -9.39 17.34 6.40
CA ILE A 36 -8.61 18.42 5.77
C ILE A 36 -7.32 17.85 5.18
N CYS A 37 -6.64 16.96 5.91
CA CYS A 37 -5.44 16.28 5.41
C CYS A 37 -5.73 15.43 4.18
N ILE A 38 -6.82 14.66 4.14
CA ILE A 38 -7.24 13.87 2.97
C ILE A 38 -7.45 14.77 1.74
N ILE A 39 -8.17 15.88 1.92
CA ILE A 39 -8.46 16.81 0.82
C ILE A 39 -7.18 17.48 0.31
N LEU A 40 -6.34 17.99 1.20
CA LEU A 40 -5.09 18.67 0.82
C LEU A 40 -4.13 17.71 0.08
N THR A 41 -3.93 16.51 0.60
CA THR A 41 -3.03 15.52 0.00
C THR A 41 -3.60 14.96 -1.30
N GLY A 42 -4.90 14.67 -1.35
CA GLY A 42 -5.58 14.21 -2.55
C GLY A 42 -5.61 15.26 -3.65
N ALA A 43 -5.89 16.53 -3.31
CA ALA A 43 -5.86 17.62 -4.28
C ALA A 43 -4.45 17.87 -4.81
N SER A 44 -3.43 17.94 -3.94
CA SER A 44 -2.04 18.13 -4.37
C SER A 44 -1.57 17.00 -5.29
N ALA A 45 -1.82 15.73 -4.92
CA ALA A 45 -1.49 14.56 -5.74
C ALA A 45 -2.19 14.63 -7.11
N THR A 46 -3.48 14.94 -7.13
CA THR A 46 -4.26 15.04 -8.36
C THR A 46 -3.73 16.13 -9.29
N LEU A 47 -3.44 17.32 -8.75
CA LEU A 47 -2.95 18.44 -9.55
C LEU A 47 -1.59 18.15 -10.18
N TYR A 48 -0.63 17.70 -9.39
CA TYR A 48 0.71 17.50 -9.95
C TYR A 48 0.76 16.29 -10.90
N THR A 49 -0.04 15.22 -10.67
CA THR A 49 -0.10 14.07 -11.57
C THR A 49 -0.74 14.42 -12.91
N ALA A 50 -1.84 15.17 -12.89
CA ALA A 50 -2.49 15.62 -14.11
C ALA A 50 -1.59 16.52 -14.99
N VAL A 51 -0.68 17.29 -14.36
CA VAL A 51 0.26 18.16 -15.07
C VAL A 51 1.56 17.45 -15.47
N GLY A 52 2.11 16.62 -14.58
CA GLY A 52 3.48 16.09 -14.69
C GLY A 52 3.68 14.94 -15.68
N GLY A 53 2.66 14.13 -15.95
CA GLY A 53 2.75 12.97 -16.84
C GLY A 53 3.67 11.83 -16.33
N ILE A 54 3.80 10.76 -17.13
CA ILE A 54 4.44 9.49 -16.74
C ILE A 54 5.97 9.60 -16.56
N ASN A 55 6.66 10.41 -17.37
CA ASN A 55 8.14 10.44 -17.39
C ASN A 55 8.77 11.09 -16.17
N SER A 56 8.09 11.99 -15.48
CA SER A 56 8.60 12.61 -14.24
C SER A 56 8.49 11.68 -13.02
N GLY A 57 7.67 10.61 -13.13
CA GLY A 57 7.40 9.69 -12.03
C GLY A 57 8.55 8.76 -11.69
N ALA A 58 9.27 8.21 -12.67
CA ALA A 58 10.22 7.13 -12.45
C ALA A 58 11.37 7.50 -11.47
N TRP A 59 12.01 8.65 -11.65
CA TRP A 59 13.08 9.10 -10.75
C TRP A 59 12.56 9.42 -9.34
N ARG A 60 11.39 10.03 -9.27
CA ARG A 60 10.72 10.29 -7.99
C ARG A 60 10.45 8.98 -7.25
N ASP A 61 9.92 7.96 -7.92
CA ASP A 61 9.63 6.65 -7.33
C ASP A 61 10.90 5.98 -6.77
N VAL A 62 12.05 6.14 -7.42
CA VAL A 62 13.34 5.65 -6.90
C VAL A 62 13.73 6.37 -5.60
N PHE A 63 13.66 7.71 -5.55
CA PHE A 63 13.94 8.46 -4.32
C PHE A 63 12.97 8.10 -3.21
N GLN A 64 11.69 7.96 -3.51
CA GLN A 64 10.67 7.55 -2.56
C GLN A 64 10.93 6.17 -2.01
N PHE A 65 11.28 5.21 -2.86
CA PHE A 65 11.66 3.86 -2.44
C PHE A 65 12.85 3.86 -1.46
N ILE A 66 13.88 4.64 -1.75
CA ILE A 66 15.07 4.75 -0.87
C ILE A 66 14.68 5.34 0.48
N ILE A 67 13.91 6.44 0.51
CA ILE A 67 13.49 7.10 1.76
C ILE A 67 12.56 6.18 2.56
N MET A 68 11.59 5.57 1.92
CA MET A 68 10.63 4.66 2.57
C MET A 68 11.32 3.42 3.14
N THR A 69 12.14 2.75 2.33
CA THR A 69 12.84 1.53 2.76
C THR A 69 13.88 1.85 3.83
N GLY A 70 14.65 2.93 3.65
CA GLY A 70 15.62 3.38 4.65
C GLY A 70 14.95 3.79 5.95
N GLY A 71 13.82 4.48 5.89
CA GLY A 71 13.02 4.85 7.04
C GLY A 71 12.44 3.64 7.78
N ALA A 72 11.92 2.67 7.03
CA ALA A 72 11.40 1.42 7.59
C ALA A 72 12.49 0.61 8.31
N LEU A 73 13.66 0.45 7.67
CA LEU A 73 14.80 -0.22 8.28
C LEU A 73 15.29 0.51 9.53
N LEU A 74 15.30 1.84 9.52
CA LEU A 74 15.67 2.64 10.69
C LEU A 74 14.65 2.42 11.82
N CYS A 75 13.34 2.45 11.55
CA CYS A 75 12.33 2.14 12.55
C CYS A 75 12.50 0.73 13.14
N MET A 76 12.72 -0.25 12.29
CA MET A 76 12.97 -1.63 12.71
C MET A 76 14.16 -1.71 13.67
N VAL A 77 15.29 -1.09 13.32
CA VAL A 77 16.49 -1.06 14.17
C VAL A 77 16.21 -0.35 15.50
N LEU A 78 15.55 0.80 15.47
CA LEU A 78 15.21 1.55 16.69
C LEU A 78 14.28 0.77 17.61
N MET A 79 13.27 0.07 17.07
CA MET A 79 12.36 -0.78 17.87
C MET A 79 13.07 -1.98 18.46
N VAL A 80 13.90 -2.67 17.68
CA VAL A 80 14.59 -3.88 18.12
C VAL A 80 15.70 -3.56 19.13
N CYS A 81 16.51 -2.53 18.87
CA CYS A 81 17.61 -2.13 19.74
C CYS A 81 17.13 -1.31 20.95
N GLY A 82 16.02 -0.59 20.84
CA GLY A 82 15.44 0.23 21.90
C GLY A 82 14.53 -0.55 22.86
N ALA A 83 14.25 -1.82 22.60
CA ALA A 83 13.48 -2.66 23.51
C ALA A 83 14.21 -2.87 24.85
N ASP A 84 13.47 -2.96 25.94
CA ASP A 84 14.02 -3.30 27.26
C ASP A 84 14.69 -4.67 27.20
N GLY A 85 15.98 -4.73 27.54
CA GLY A 85 16.83 -5.92 27.35
C GLY A 85 17.42 -6.05 25.93
N GLY A 86 17.27 -5.03 25.06
CA GLY A 86 17.81 -5.01 23.70
C GLY A 86 17.22 -6.11 22.82
N ILE A 87 18.04 -6.66 21.92
CA ILE A 87 17.61 -7.69 20.96
C ILE A 87 17.06 -8.95 21.69
N SER A 88 17.68 -9.37 22.80
CA SER A 88 17.20 -10.53 23.56
C SER A 88 15.82 -10.25 24.19
N GLY A 89 15.65 -9.10 24.83
CA GLY A 89 14.35 -8.72 25.38
C GLY A 89 13.25 -8.61 24.34
N PHE A 90 13.58 -8.09 23.16
CA PHE A 90 12.66 -8.05 22.01
C PHE A 90 12.21 -9.46 21.61
N ILE A 91 13.17 -10.39 21.45
CA ILE A 91 12.88 -11.78 21.08
C ILE A 91 12.06 -12.48 22.16
N ASP A 92 12.42 -12.30 23.44
CA ASP A 92 11.75 -12.96 24.56
C ASP A 92 10.28 -12.52 24.69
N VAL A 93 10.00 -11.22 24.58
CA VAL A 93 8.63 -10.70 24.62
C VAL A 93 7.84 -11.19 23.40
N ALA A 94 8.40 -11.11 22.21
CA ALA A 94 7.73 -11.55 21.00
C ALA A 94 7.44 -13.07 21.02
N ALA A 95 8.38 -13.89 21.54
CA ALA A 95 8.20 -15.33 21.71
C ALA A 95 7.15 -15.66 22.78
N LYS A 96 7.18 -14.97 23.93
CA LYS A 96 6.21 -15.16 25.00
C LYS A 96 4.75 -14.98 24.55
N TYR A 97 4.51 -14.07 23.64
CA TYR A 97 3.18 -13.77 23.08
C TYR A 97 2.95 -14.39 21.70
N ASP A 98 3.79 -15.35 21.31
CA ASP A 98 3.68 -16.12 20.05
C ASP A 98 3.62 -15.23 18.79
N LYS A 99 4.33 -14.08 18.81
CA LYS A 99 4.36 -13.13 17.67
C LYS A 99 5.35 -13.54 16.58
N TRP A 100 6.15 -14.59 16.79
CA TRP A 100 7.06 -15.16 15.80
C TRP A 100 6.41 -16.22 14.90
N THR A 101 5.17 -16.61 15.18
CA THR A 101 4.47 -17.61 14.37
C THR A 101 4.06 -17.00 13.04
N MET A 102 4.94 -17.16 12.03
CA MET A 102 4.68 -16.71 10.64
C MET A 102 3.82 -17.72 9.89
N TYR A 103 3.82 -18.97 10.30
CA TYR A 103 3.19 -20.06 9.56
C TYR A 103 2.19 -20.78 10.44
N ASP A 104 0.93 -20.67 10.10
CA ASP A 104 -0.15 -21.44 10.70
C ASP A 104 -0.48 -22.64 9.79
N PHE A 105 -0.23 -23.86 10.29
CA PHE A 105 -0.55 -25.11 9.61
C PHE A 105 -1.90 -25.69 10.04
N SER A 106 -2.68 -24.97 10.83
CA SER A 106 -4.03 -25.39 11.19
C SER A 106 -4.91 -25.51 9.93
N TRP A 107 -5.88 -26.39 9.97
CA TRP A 107 -6.83 -26.61 8.87
C TRP A 107 -8.02 -25.65 9.00
N ASP A 108 -7.72 -24.38 9.15
CA ASP A 108 -8.73 -23.32 9.26
C ASP A 108 -8.77 -22.50 7.97
N TRP A 109 -9.93 -22.39 7.36
CA TRP A 109 -10.17 -21.65 6.12
C TRP A 109 -10.63 -20.20 6.35
N THR A 110 -10.83 -19.81 7.59
CA THR A 110 -11.26 -18.45 7.97
C THR A 110 -10.07 -17.54 8.29
N MET A 111 -8.91 -18.14 8.59
CA MET A 111 -7.67 -17.44 8.91
C MET A 111 -6.62 -17.66 7.81
N PRO A 112 -5.63 -16.76 7.65
CA PRO A 112 -4.58 -16.91 6.65
C PRO A 112 -3.58 -18.03 7.01
N THR A 113 -4.02 -19.28 6.85
CA THR A 113 -3.17 -20.46 7.02
C THR A 113 -2.27 -20.70 5.81
N VAL A 114 -1.21 -21.53 6.00
CA VAL A 114 -0.32 -21.94 4.90
C VAL A 114 -1.09 -22.56 3.75
N TRP A 115 -2.11 -23.36 4.04
CA TRP A 115 -2.94 -24.01 3.02
C TRP A 115 -3.75 -23.01 2.20
N LEU A 116 -4.36 -22.04 2.88
CA LEU A 116 -5.09 -20.96 2.19
C LEU A 116 -4.14 -20.09 1.36
N CYS A 117 -2.95 -19.77 1.87
CA CYS A 117 -1.93 -19.03 1.13
C CYS A 117 -1.47 -19.80 -0.12
N LEU A 118 -1.21 -21.10 -0.01
CA LEU A 118 -0.83 -21.93 -1.17
C LEU A 118 -1.94 -21.99 -2.24
N LEU A 119 -3.19 -22.04 -1.82
CA LEU A 119 -4.34 -22.02 -2.74
C LEU A 119 -4.52 -20.65 -3.40
N THR A 120 -4.36 -19.56 -2.65
CA THR A 120 -4.64 -18.22 -3.14
C THR A 120 -3.44 -17.60 -3.88
N THR A 121 -2.20 -18.05 -3.63
CA THR A 121 -1.00 -17.51 -4.30
C THR A 121 -1.09 -17.54 -5.82
N PRO A 122 -1.49 -18.63 -6.49
CA PRO A 122 -1.68 -18.61 -7.96
C PRO A 122 -2.70 -17.57 -8.41
N LEU A 123 -3.81 -17.41 -7.67
CA LEU A 123 -4.84 -16.41 -7.98
C LEU A 123 -4.32 -14.99 -7.82
N THR A 124 -3.53 -14.71 -6.77
CA THR A 124 -2.91 -13.40 -6.56
C THR A 124 -1.84 -13.09 -7.61
N MET A 125 -1.12 -14.09 -8.11
CA MET A 125 -0.19 -13.92 -9.23
C MET A 125 -0.92 -13.51 -10.52
N PHE A 126 -2.04 -14.14 -10.85
CA PHE A 126 -2.86 -13.73 -12.01
C PHE A 126 -3.46 -12.33 -11.82
N ASN A 127 -3.83 -11.97 -10.61
CA ASN A 127 -4.27 -10.61 -10.30
C ASN A 127 -3.16 -9.58 -10.53
N GLY A 128 -1.93 -9.85 -10.07
CA GLY A 128 -0.76 -9.01 -10.34
C GLY A 128 -0.45 -8.86 -11.84
N MET A 129 -0.66 -9.91 -12.65
CA MET A 129 -0.51 -9.86 -14.11
C MET A 129 -1.60 -9.02 -14.78
N SER A 130 -2.73 -8.77 -14.15
CA SER A 130 -3.81 -7.92 -14.65
C SER A 130 -3.67 -6.45 -14.22
N ASP A 131 -2.70 -6.15 -13.36
CA ASP A 131 -2.45 -4.78 -12.90
C ASP A 131 -1.87 -3.91 -14.03
N GLN A 132 -2.63 -2.92 -14.45
CA GLN A 132 -2.26 -2.02 -15.55
C GLN A 132 -0.98 -1.24 -15.24
N GLY A 133 -0.76 -0.82 -14.01
CA GLY A 133 0.44 -0.09 -13.61
C GLY A 133 1.70 -0.96 -13.72
N PHE A 134 1.62 -2.23 -13.33
CA PHE A 134 2.71 -3.19 -13.49
C PHE A 134 2.98 -3.48 -14.96
N ILE A 135 1.95 -3.79 -15.74
CA ILE A 135 2.07 -4.10 -17.18
C ILE A 135 2.66 -2.93 -17.96
N GLN A 136 2.24 -1.69 -17.71
CA GLN A 136 2.80 -0.51 -18.37
C GLN A 136 4.31 -0.37 -18.11
N ARG A 137 4.77 -0.65 -16.89
CA ARG A 137 6.21 -0.60 -16.54
C ARG A 137 6.99 -1.72 -17.24
N VAL A 138 6.43 -2.92 -17.30
CA VAL A 138 7.04 -4.06 -18.01
C VAL A 138 7.08 -3.82 -19.53
N MET A 139 6.06 -3.19 -20.10
CA MET A 139 6.03 -2.87 -21.53
C MET A 139 6.89 -1.65 -21.91
N ALA A 140 7.31 -0.84 -20.95
CA ALA A 140 8.18 0.30 -21.20
C ALA A 140 9.66 -0.07 -21.44
N VAL A 141 10.07 -1.31 -21.19
CA VAL A 141 11.43 -1.80 -21.45
C VAL A 141 11.60 -2.28 -22.90
N LYS A 142 12.86 -2.35 -23.35
CA LYS A 142 13.19 -2.54 -24.78
C LYS A 142 12.96 -3.95 -25.29
N ASP A 143 13.16 -4.97 -24.45
CA ASP A 143 13.06 -6.34 -24.86
C ASP A 143 12.53 -7.29 -23.77
N VAL A 144 12.22 -8.54 -24.15
CA VAL A 144 11.70 -9.57 -23.25
C VAL A 144 12.70 -9.95 -22.14
N ARG A 145 14.00 -9.82 -22.40
CA ARG A 145 15.03 -10.15 -21.41
C ARG A 145 15.03 -9.12 -20.30
N GLU A 146 14.99 -7.84 -20.67
CA GLU A 146 14.87 -6.74 -19.70
C GLU A 146 13.55 -6.86 -18.90
N ALA A 147 12.43 -7.18 -19.55
CA ALA A 147 11.15 -7.40 -18.89
C ALA A 147 11.21 -8.50 -17.82
N LYS A 148 11.87 -9.64 -18.14
CA LYS A 148 12.11 -10.71 -17.15
C LYS A 148 12.98 -10.24 -16.00
N GLN A 149 14.04 -9.49 -16.28
CA GLN A 149 14.92 -8.95 -15.23
C GLN A 149 14.16 -8.00 -14.30
N VAL A 150 13.38 -7.07 -14.83
CA VAL A 150 12.53 -6.16 -14.03
C VAL A 150 11.58 -6.95 -13.13
N THR A 151 10.93 -7.97 -13.66
CA THR A 151 10.02 -8.81 -12.88
C THR A 151 10.74 -9.54 -11.75
N VAL A 152 11.89 -10.18 -12.04
CA VAL A 152 12.68 -10.90 -11.03
C VAL A 152 13.20 -9.94 -9.95
N TRP A 153 13.75 -8.79 -10.34
CA TRP A 153 14.23 -7.80 -9.36
C TRP A 153 13.12 -7.23 -8.51
N ASN A 154 11.91 -7.03 -9.07
CA ASN A 154 10.75 -6.60 -8.30
C ASN A 154 10.43 -7.58 -7.18
N PHE A 155 10.39 -8.89 -7.47
CA PHE A 155 10.19 -9.92 -6.44
C PHE A 155 11.32 -9.98 -5.42
N LEU A 156 12.58 -9.96 -5.86
CA LEU A 156 13.73 -10.05 -4.97
C LEU A 156 13.82 -8.85 -4.01
N LEU A 157 13.49 -7.65 -4.48
CA LEU A 157 13.49 -6.45 -3.65
C LEU A 157 12.26 -6.37 -2.74
N ALA A 158 11.14 -6.96 -3.14
CA ALA A 158 9.94 -6.98 -2.32
C ALA A 158 10.11 -7.83 -1.04
N LEU A 159 10.86 -8.93 -1.10
CA LEU A 159 11.05 -9.84 0.04
C LEU A 159 11.66 -9.16 1.29
N PRO A 160 12.82 -8.47 1.21
CA PRO A 160 13.39 -7.82 2.38
C PRO A 160 12.52 -6.67 2.89
N VAL A 161 11.85 -5.93 2.00
CA VAL A 161 10.92 -4.86 2.40
C VAL A 161 9.73 -5.44 3.18
N GLN A 162 9.12 -6.50 2.66
CA GLN A 162 7.99 -7.15 3.30
C GLN A 162 8.36 -7.75 4.65
N SER A 163 9.56 -8.37 4.73
CA SER A 163 10.09 -8.90 6.00
C SER A 163 10.33 -7.79 7.03
N ALA A 164 10.85 -6.64 6.60
CA ALA A 164 11.05 -5.48 7.47
C ALA A 164 9.71 -4.95 8.00
N MET A 165 8.68 -4.85 7.14
CA MET A 165 7.34 -4.42 7.56
C MET A 165 6.74 -5.36 8.61
N TRP A 166 6.92 -6.68 8.43
CA TRP A 166 6.46 -7.65 9.41
C TRP A 166 7.18 -7.49 10.76
N ILE A 167 8.52 -7.32 10.75
CA ILE A 167 9.29 -7.09 11.99
C ILE A 167 8.88 -5.77 12.65
N ILE A 168 8.56 -4.72 11.89
CA ILE A 168 8.02 -3.47 12.43
C ILE A 168 6.69 -3.73 13.15
N GLY A 169 5.80 -4.55 12.58
CA GLY A 169 4.55 -4.93 13.24
C GLY A 169 4.77 -5.62 14.59
N VAL A 170 5.70 -6.56 14.65
CA VAL A 170 6.12 -7.20 15.92
C VAL A 170 6.76 -6.16 16.84
N GLY A 171 7.58 -5.26 16.31
CA GLY A 171 8.24 -4.20 17.04
C GLY A 171 7.28 -3.23 17.72
N LEU A 172 6.22 -2.83 17.03
CA LEU A 172 5.15 -2.01 17.60
C LEU A 172 4.48 -2.71 18.79
N PHE A 173 4.19 -4.01 18.65
CA PHE A 173 3.64 -4.78 19.76
C PHE A 173 4.58 -4.78 20.97
N VAL A 174 5.87 -5.11 20.78
CA VAL A 174 6.86 -5.14 21.87
C VAL A 174 7.01 -3.76 22.50
N PHE A 175 7.11 -2.71 21.68
CA PHE A 175 7.27 -1.33 22.14
C PHE A 175 6.09 -0.89 23.03
N PHE A 176 4.85 -1.05 22.58
CA PHE A 176 3.68 -0.64 23.36
C PHE A 176 3.40 -1.58 24.54
N TYR A 177 3.81 -2.83 24.47
CA TYR A 177 3.78 -3.75 25.61
C TYR A 177 4.71 -3.29 26.74
N GLN A 178 5.91 -2.83 26.40
CA GLN A 178 6.88 -2.31 27.36
C GLN A 178 6.55 -0.86 27.81
N ASN A 179 5.84 -0.10 26.98
CA ASN A 179 5.48 1.29 27.25
C ASN A 179 3.95 1.54 27.14
N PRO A 180 3.13 0.90 28.00
CA PRO A 180 1.67 0.98 27.87
C PRO A 180 1.10 2.38 28.05
N GLY A 181 1.81 3.29 28.73
CA GLY A 181 1.41 4.69 28.91
C GLY A 181 1.52 5.56 27.65
N LEU A 182 2.21 5.09 26.61
CA LEU A 182 2.34 5.80 25.33
C LEU A 182 1.28 5.35 24.30
N PHE A 183 0.53 4.30 24.60
CA PHE A 183 -0.53 3.82 23.72
C PHE A 183 -1.87 4.47 24.10
N ASP A 184 -2.49 5.18 23.15
CA ASP A 184 -3.84 5.70 23.33
C ASP A 184 -4.86 4.69 22.76
N PRO A 185 -5.59 3.96 23.64
CA PRO A 185 -6.54 2.94 23.21
C PRO A 185 -7.82 3.51 22.58
N THR A 186 -8.01 4.84 22.64
CA THR A 186 -9.17 5.51 22.03
C THR A 186 -8.99 5.72 20.52
N LEU A 187 -7.75 5.64 20.03
CA LEU A 187 -7.44 5.78 18.62
C LEU A 187 -7.60 4.45 17.88
N ALA A 188 -7.87 4.56 16.57
CA ALA A 188 -7.97 3.38 15.72
C ALA A 188 -6.66 2.55 15.76
N PRO A 189 -6.72 1.21 15.69
CA PRO A 189 -5.55 0.34 15.68
C PRO A 189 -4.49 0.71 14.64
N ASP A 190 -4.93 1.18 13.49
CA ASP A 190 -4.07 1.64 12.39
C ASP A 190 -3.23 2.89 12.75
N SER A 191 -3.52 3.55 13.89
CA SER A 191 -2.78 4.70 14.41
C SER A 191 -1.51 4.34 15.20
N ALA A 192 -1.27 3.07 15.51
CA ALA A 192 -0.15 2.65 16.36
C ALA A 192 1.21 3.03 15.76
N PHE A 193 1.42 2.86 14.45
CA PHE A 193 2.67 3.25 13.82
C PHE A 193 2.86 4.77 13.78
N PRO A 194 1.88 5.59 13.38
CA PRO A 194 1.91 7.03 13.59
C PRO A 194 2.18 7.47 15.03
N GLN A 195 1.55 6.85 16.02
CA GLN A 195 1.82 7.14 17.45
C GLN A 195 3.28 6.87 17.81
N PHE A 196 3.81 5.71 17.43
CA PHE A 196 5.23 5.41 17.66
C PHE A 196 6.15 6.47 17.03
N ILE A 197 5.87 6.91 15.79
CA ILE A 197 6.66 7.94 15.12
C ILE A 197 6.62 9.26 15.91
N VAL A 198 5.45 9.66 16.40
CA VAL A 198 5.26 10.93 17.08
C VAL A 198 5.87 10.92 18.49
N GLU A 199 5.64 9.85 19.25
CA GLU A 199 6.01 9.80 20.68
C GLU A 199 7.46 9.39 20.91
N SER A 200 8.03 8.54 20.03
CA SER A 200 9.28 7.87 20.31
C SER A 200 10.47 8.37 19.51
N LEU A 201 10.25 9.08 18.41
CA LEU A 201 11.34 9.47 17.52
C LEU A 201 11.75 10.93 17.66
N PRO A 202 13.07 11.22 17.55
CA PRO A 202 13.57 12.61 17.48
C PRO A 202 12.98 13.37 16.29
N ALA A 203 12.82 14.68 16.44
CA ALA A 203 12.13 15.56 15.48
C ALA A 203 12.62 15.39 14.02
N GLY A 204 13.91 15.26 13.79
CA GLY A 204 14.49 15.10 12.43
C GLY A 204 14.09 13.75 11.79
N ILE A 205 14.20 12.65 12.54
CA ILE A 205 13.84 11.32 12.07
C ILE A 205 12.32 11.22 11.87
N ARG A 206 11.55 11.77 12.79
CA ARG A 206 10.08 11.90 12.70
C ARG A 206 9.67 12.55 11.38
N GLY A 207 10.22 13.72 11.07
CA GLY A 207 9.93 14.43 9.83
C GLY A 207 10.30 13.64 8.58
N LEU A 208 11.47 12.97 8.58
CA LEU A 208 11.92 12.14 7.46
C LEU A 208 10.96 10.98 7.19
N LEU A 209 10.49 10.30 8.24
CA LEU A 209 9.56 9.17 8.11
C LEU A 209 8.19 9.62 7.60
N ILE A 210 7.69 10.74 8.08
CA ILE A 210 6.42 11.30 7.60
C ILE A 210 6.52 11.65 6.12
N ILE A 211 7.60 12.31 5.72
CA ILE A 211 7.85 12.59 4.29
C ILE A 211 7.93 11.29 3.51
N GLY A 212 8.57 10.24 4.04
CA GLY A 212 8.62 8.91 3.42
C GLY A 212 7.24 8.29 3.22
N ILE A 213 6.38 8.32 4.24
CA ILE A 213 4.99 7.81 4.17
C ILE A 213 4.17 8.60 3.15
N VAL A 214 4.25 9.93 3.20
CA VAL A 214 3.57 10.81 2.24
C VAL A 214 4.02 10.51 0.81
N ALA A 215 5.32 10.42 0.61
CA ALA A 215 5.91 10.14 -0.69
C ALA A 215 5.47 8.77 -1.25
N ALA A 216 5.51 7.72 -0.42
CA ALA A 216 5.06 6.38 -0.80
C ALA A 216 3.58 6.34 -1.19
N SER A 217 2.73 7.01 -0.41
CA SER A 217 1.30 7.10 -0.68
C SER A 217 1.02 7.85 -1.99
N MET A 218 1.75 8.94 -2.24
CA MET A 218 1.61 9.72 -3.47
C MET A 218 1.98 8.91 -4.71
N SER A 219 3.04 8.08 -4.68
CA SER A 219 3.43 7.27 -5.85
C SER A 219 2.37 6.24 -6.24
N THR A 220 1.72 5.64 -5.25
CA THR A 220 0.65 4.66 -5.48
C THR A 220 -0.60 5.33 -6.06
N ILE A 221 -0.97 6.50 -5.52
CA ILE A 221 -2.09 7.30 -6.03
C ILE A 221 -1.85 7.71 -7.47
N ASP A 222 -0.63 8.17 -7.81
CA ASP A 222 -0.25 8.56 -9.16
C ASP A 222 -0.34 7.42 -10.16
N ALA A 223 0.19 6.25 -9.80
CA ALA A 223 0.14 5.07 -10.66
C ALA A 223 -1.31 4.69 -10.98
N GLY A 224 -2.19 4.69 -9.97
CA GLY A 224 -3.62 4.42 -10.14
C GLY A 224 -4.32 5.43 -11.06
N MET A 225 -4.14 6.73 -10.79
CA MET A 225 -4.75 7.79 -11.60
C MET A 225 -4.29 7.77 -13.06
N ASN A 226 -2.98 7.58 -13.29
CA ASN A 226 -2.42 7.51 -14.64
C ASN A 226 -2.92 6.26 -15.38
N SER A 227 -3.06 5.12 -14.70
CA SER A 227 -3.60 3.89 -15.29
C SER A 227 -5.04 4.07 -15.76
N VAL A 228 -5.91 4.69 -14.94
CA VAL A 228 -7.29 5.02 -15.33
C VAL A 228 -7.30 5.96 -16.54
N GLY A 229 -6.50 7.02 -16.51
CA GLY A 229 -6.39 7.97 -17.63
C GLY A 229 -5.94 7.29 -18.93
N ALA A 230 -4.95 6.40 -18.86
CA ALA A 230 -4.45 5.65 -20.00
C ALA A 230 -5.51 4.70 -20.58
N VAL A 231 -6.16 3.88 -19.75
CA VAL A 231 -7.20 2.95 -20.18
C VAL A 231 -8.37 3.67 -20.85
N LEU A 232 -8.88 4.75 -20.23
CA LEU A 232 -10.00 5.50 -20.81
C LEU A 232 -9.66 6.13 -22.16
N VAL A 233 -8.42 6.52 -22.37
CA VAL A 233 -7.97 7.05 -23.65
C VAL A 233 -7.72 5.94 -24.68
N THR A 234 -7.02 4.86 -24.30
CA THR A 234 -6.63 3.82 -25.26
C THR A 234 -7.79 2.92 -25.65
N ASP A 235 -8.59 2.49 -24.69
CA ASP A 235 -9.58 1.43 -24.89
C ASP A 235 -10.96 2.01 -25.27
N PHE A 236 -11.24 3.25 -24.91
CA PHE A 236 -12.51 3.89 -25.24
C PHE A 236 -12.37 5.01 -26.27
N LEU A 237 -11.57 6.05 -25.97
CA LEU A 237 -11.53 7.23 -26.82
C LEU A 237 -10.94 6.92 -28.21
N LYS A 238 -9.83 6.16 -28.28
CA LYS A 238 -9.22 5.77 -29.57
C LYS A 238 -10.10 4.83 -30.37
N VAL A 239 -10.90 3.99 -29.70
CA VAL A 239 -11.85 3.10 -30.37
C VAL A 239 -13.01 3.89 -30.97
N TRP A 240 -13.53 4.89 -30.24
CA TRP A 240 -14.65 5.70 -30.73
C TRP A 240 -14.23 6.77 -31.74
N LYS A 241 -13.01 7.30 -31.62
CA LYS A 241 -12.45 8.32 -32.50
C LYS A 241 -11.00 8.01 -32.86
N PRO A 242 -10.76 7.10 -33.82
CA PRO A 242 -9.40 6.67 -34.21
C PRO A 242 -8.51 7.80 -34.75
N GLU A 243 -9.11 8.82 -35.36
CA GLU A 243 -8.41 9.94 -35.97
C GLU A 243 -8.15 11.13 -35.04
N CYS A 244 -8.27 10.92 -33.71
CA CYS A 244 -7.98 12.00 -32.76
C CYS A 244 -6.52 12.43 -32.81
N SER A 245 -6.30 13.76 -32.80
CA SER A 245 -4.94 14.31 -32.72
C SER A 245 -4.27 13.94 -31.38
N GLU A 246 -2.94 13.82 -31.36
CA GLU A 246 -2.17 13.55 -30.15
C GLU A 246 -2.44 14.59 -29.04
N LYS A 247 -2.63 15.86 -29.42
CA LYS A 247 -2.98 16.92 -28.47
C LYS A 247 -4.32 16.66 -27.78
N THR A 248 -5.29 16.17 -28.52
CA THR A 248 -6.62 15.81 -28.00
C THR A 248 -6.52 14.61 -27.07
N LEU A 249 -5.76 13.57 -27.44
CA LEU A 249 -5.53 12.40 -26.60
C LEU A 249 -4.84 12.78 -25.28
N LEU A 250 -3.84 13.65 -25.33
CA LEU A 250 -3.14 14.15 -24.14
C LEU A 250 -4.07 14.97 -23.24
N PHE A 251 -4.93 15.83 -23.81
CA PHE A 251 -5.92 16.58 -23.04
C PHE A 251 -6.89 15.65 -22.30
N PHE A 252 -7.46 14.68 -23.00
CA PHE A 252 -8.37 13.71 -22.36
C PHE A 252 -7.68 12.82 -21.35
N SER A 253 -6.43 12.40 -21.57
CA SER A 253 -5.64 11.68 -20.58
C SER A 253 -5.51 12.47 -19.28
N ARG A 254 -5.11 13.74 -19.37
CA ARG A 254 -5.01 14.63 -18.21
C ARG A 254 -6.37 14.86 -17.53
N PHE A 255 -7.42 15.03 -18.31
CA PHE A 255 -8.78 15.20 -17.78
C PHE A 255 -9.26 13.96 -17.02
N PHE A 256 -9.08 12.76 -17.57
CA PHE A 256 -9.47 11.53 -16.90
C PHE A 256 -8.59 11.22 -15.68
N THR A 257 -7.30 11.53 -15.72
CA THR A 257 -6.40 11.45 -14.56
C THR A 257 -6.89 12.38 -13.45
N PHE A 258 -7.25 13.62 -13.78
CA PHE A 258 -7.80 14.56 -12.81
C PHE A 258 -9.14 14.07 -12.24
N LEU A 259 -10.03 13.59 -13.08
CA LEU A 259 -11.33 13.06 -12.66
C LEU A 259 -11.17 11.85 -11.71
N ALA A 260 -10.28 10.91 -12.05
CA ALA A 260 -9.96 9.77 -11.21
C ALA A 260 -9.41 10.20 -9.85
N GLY A 261 -8.54 11.22 -9.83
CA GLY A 261 -8.01 11.79 -8.59
C GLY A 261 -9.07 12.44 -7.71
N ALA A 262 -9.96 13.23 -8.33
CA ALA A 262 -11.05 13.89 -7.62
C ALA A 262 -12.04 12.86 -7.03
N LEU A 263 -12.47 11.89 -7.84
CA LEU A 263 -13.36 10.82 -7.38
C LEU A 263 -12.73 9.96 -6.29
N GLY A 264 -11.45 9.61 -6.44
CA GLY A 264 -10.73 8.86 -5.41
C GLY A 264 -10.55 9.65 -4.11
N THR A 265 -10.34 10.97 -4.17
CA THR A 265 -10.28 11.82 -2.97
C THR A 265 -11.64 11.89 -2.28
N LEU A 266 -12.72 12.03 -3.07
CA LEU A 266 -14.08 12.00 -2.55
C LEU A 266 -14.38 10.64 -1.89
N ALA A 267 -14.03 9.54 -2.53
CA ALA A 267 -14.17 8.20 -1.96
C ALA A 267 -13.41 8.06 -0.64
N ALA A 268 -12.17 8.55 -0.55
CA ALA A 268 -11.39 8.53 0.69
C ALA A 268 -12.07 9.32 1.84
N VAL A 269 -12.65 10.49 1.53
CA VAL A 269 -13.43 11.27 2.52
C VAL A 269 -14.65 10.46 2.99
N VAL A 270 -15.38 9.83 2.06
CA VAL A 270 -16.54 9.00 2.40
C VAL A 270 -16.12 7.80 3.24
N PHE A 271 -15.06 7.07 2.85
CA PHE A 271 -14.54 5.95 3.64
C PHE A 271 -14.10 6.36 5.05
N ALA A 272 -13.51 7.55 5.20
CA ALA A 272 -13.11 8.08 6.51
C ALA A 272 -14.30 8.42 7.43
N THR A 273 -15.54 8.48 6.91
CA THR A 273 -16.76 8.66 7.72
C THR A 273 -17.30 7.36 8.31
N PHE A 274 -16.87 6.20 7.76
CA PHE A 274 -17.31 4.91 8.27
C PHE A 274 -16.40 4.48 9.43
N ASP A 275 -16.99 4.08 10.54
CA ASP A 275 -16.28 3.45 11.64
C ASP A 275 -15.99 1.98 11.28
N ALA A 276 -14.95 1.78 10.47
CA ALA A 276 -14.69 0.52 9.78
C ALA A 276 -13.78 -0.43 10.56
N GLY A 277 -13.44 -0.11 11.80
CA GLY A 277 -12.50 -0.89 12.63
C GLY A 277 -11.09 -0.95 12.01
N SER A 278 -10.88 -1.78 10.98
CA SER A 278 -9.67 -1.78 10.16
C SER A 278 -9.98 -1.36 8.73
N LEU A 279 -9.27 -0.34 8.25
CA LEU A 279 -9.37 0.17 6.88
C LEU A 279 -8.98 -0.92 5.86
N TRP A 280 -8.00 -1.76 6.22
CA TRP A 280 -7.56 -2.88 5.39
C TRP A 280 -8.68 -3.89 5.11
N VAL A 281 -9.37 -4.31 6.16
CA VAL A 281 -10.46 -5.29 6.03
C VAL A 281 -11.57 -4.75 5.13
N SER A 282 -11.95 -3.49 5.31
CA SER A 282 -12.99 -2.84 4.50
C SER A 282 -12.56 -2.67 3.05
N PHE A 283 -11.34 -2.22 2.80
CA PHE A 283 -10.75 -2.11 1.47
C PHE A 283 -10.66 -3.49 0.79
N SER A 284 -10.15 -4.52 1.50
CA SER A 284 -10.00 -5.87 0.95
C SER A 284 -11.34 -6.47 0.55
N LYS A 285 -12.41 -6.25 1.33
CA LYS A 285 -13.76 -6.70 0.98
C LYS A 285 -14.28 -6.04 -0.30
N VAL A 286 -14.14 -4.71 -0.41
CA VAL A 286 -14.58 -3.98 -1.61
C VAL A 286 -13.76 -4.40 -2.84
N THR A 287 -12.45 -4.51 -2.68
CA THR A 287 -11.53 -4.93 -3.75
C THR A 287 -11.82 -6.36 -4.20
N ALA A 288 -12.03 -7.29 -3.27
CA ALA A 288 -12.37 -8.68 -3.60
C ALA A 288 -13.68 -8.78 -4.42
N LEU A 289 -14.68 -7.97 -4.09
CA LEU A 289 -15.94 -7.92 -4.84
C LEU A 289 -15.76 -7.39 -6.27
N LEU A 290 -14.91 -6.36 -6.44
CA LEU A 290 -14.72 -5.71 -7.73
C LEU A 290 -13.72 -6.48 -8.62
N ILE A 291 -12.64 -7.00 -8.05
CA ILE A 291 -11.51 -7.56 -8.80
C ILE A 291 -11.53 -9.10 -8.82
N GLY A 292 -12.30 -9.75 -7.95
CA GLY A 292 -12.29 -11.22 -7.82
C GLY A 292 -12.55 -12.01 -9.10
N GLY A 293 -13.22 -11.42 -10.10
CA GLY A 293 -13.44 -12.01 -11.41
C GLY A 293 -12.26 -11.93 -12.39
N PHE A 294 -11.37 -10.95 -12.25
CA PHE A 294 -10.27 -10.72 -13.20
C PHE A 294 -9.29 -11.89 -13.33
N PRO A 295 -8.78 -12.50 -12.23
CA PRO A 295 -7.90 -13.66 -12.33
C PRO A 295 -8.52 -14.81 -13.12
N SER A 296 -9.83 -15.03 -12.99
CA SER A 296 -10.56 -16.06 -13.71
C SER A 296 -10.58 -15.83 -15.23
N ILE A 297 -10.74 -14.57 -15.66
CA ILE A 297 -10.70 -14.21 -17.09
C ILE A 297 -9.32 -14.46 -17.66
N PHE A 298 -8.25 -14.05 -16.97
CA PHE A 298 -6.87 -14.29 -17.38
C PHE A 298 -6.53 -15.78 -17.40
N MET A 299 -6.94 -16.56 -16.39
CA MET A 299 -6.75 -18.00 -16.35
C MET A 299 -7.45 -18.68 -17.54
N LEU A 300 -8.69 -18.32 -17.84
CA LEU A 300 -9.41 -18.87 -18.99
C LEU A 300 -8.70 -18.54 -20.31
N GLY A 301 -8.27 -17.29 -20.49
CA GLY A 301 -7.57 -16.85 -21.69
C GLY A 301 -6.20 -17.52 -21.90
N MET A 302 -5.45 -17.76 -20.81
CA MET A 302 -4.11 -18.36 -20.88
C MET A 302 -4.12 -19.88 -20.89
N LEU A 303 -5.01 -20.53 -20.15
CA LEU A 303 -5.01 -21.97 -19.95
C LEU A 303 -5.97 -22.72 -20.88
N THR A 304 -6.90 -22.01 -21.54
CA THR A 304 -7.85 -22.67 -22.45
C THR A 304 -7.80 -22.09 -23.86
N LYS A 305 -7.85 -22.99 -24.86
CA LYS A 305 -7.98 -22.59 -26.27
C LYS A 305 -9.41 -22.19 -26.66
N ARG A 306 -10.38 -22.38 -25.75
CA ARG A 306 -11.80 -22.10 -25.96
C ARG A 306 -12.25 -20.74 -25.41
N GLY A 307 -11.38 -20.01 -24.72
CA GLY A 307 -11.64 -18.68 -24.17
C GLY A 307 -11.56 -17.55 -25.20
N ASN A 308 -11.62 -17.85 -26.50
CA ASN A 308 -11.66 -16.85 -27.54
C ASN A 308 -13.09 -16.40 -27.81
N THR A 309 -13.22 -15.14 -28.19
CA THR A 309 -14.47 -14.58 -28.75
C THR A 309 -14.92 -15.44 -29.92
N ALA A 310 -16.02 -16.16 -29.74
CA ALA A 310 -16.81 -16.69 -30.83
C ALA A 310 -17.61 -15.56 -31.44
#